data_5dbf09331792167d12cc60fc2881dd0c
#
_entry.id   5dbf09331792167d12cc60fc2881dd0c
#
_cell.length_a   1.000
_cell.length_b   1.000
_cell.length_c   1.000
_cell.angle_alpha   90.00
_cell.angle_beta   90.00
_cell.angle_gamma   90.00
#
_symmetry.space_group_name_H-M   'P 1'
#
loop_
_entity.id
_entity.type
_entity.pdbx_description
1 polymer ?
#
loop_
_entity_poly.entity_id
_entity_poly.type
_entity_poly.pdbx_seq_one_letter_code
_entity_poly.pdbx_strand_id
1 'polypeptide(L)'
;MTKIRPGLCSVTFRQLAAEEVVAVAAEAGLEVIEWGGDLHVPPGDPERAAVVAAATTDAGLAVCSYGSYFRASTGEDITPVLDSAEALGADRVRVWAGTVGSTEASDADWADTAARLRDACAAASARGIGLALEYHGGTLADTPPSTLRLLDEVGSPALSAYWQPTVGAADDVALAEYDAIAAHVSAVHVFSWWPRGERLRLHERAALWRRALAAAASAPHPPRDALLEFVPEDDPALLAAEAATLRGWLATDA
;
A
#
# COMPACT_ATOMS: atom_id res chain seq x y z
N MET A 1 -9.71 0.91 -20.69
CA MET A 1 -8.78 0.32 -19.72
C MET A 1 -8.81 1.21 -18.47
N THR A 2 -8.86 0.66 -17.28
CA THR A 2 -8.79 1.44 -16.04
C THR A 2 -7.36 1.95 -15.88
N LYS A 3 -7.19 3.28 -15.78
CA LYS A 3 -5.86 3.89 -15.63
C LYS A 3 -5.37 3.68 -14.19
N ILE A 4 -4.15 3.17 -14.03
CA ILE A 4 -3.47 3.13 -12.73
C ILE A 4 -3.07 4.55 -12.35
N ARG A 5 -3.49 5.02 -11.16
CA ARG A 5 -3.19 6.40 -10.70
C ARG A 5 -1.82 6.46 -10.02
N PRO A 6 -0.94 7.41 -10.41
CA PRO A 6 0.30 7.64 -9.68
C PRO A 6 0.03 8.34 -8.34
N GLY A 7 0.63 7.87 -7.27
CA GLY A 7 0.43 8.42 -5.94
C GLY A 7 1.66 8.34 -5.04
N LEU A 8 1.42 8.70 -3.78
CA LEU A 8 2.43 8.75 -2.72
C LEU A 8 1.90 8.07 -1.45
N CYS A 9 2.73 7.22 -0.82
CA CYS A 9 2.55 6.86 0.58
C CYS A 9 3.11 7.99 1.46
N SER A 10 2.29 8.59 2.31
CA SER A 10 2.70 9.73 3.14
C SER A 10 3.83 9.39 4.11
N VAL A 11 3.97 8.11 4.47
CA VAL A 11 5.08 7.59 5.29
C VAL A 11 6.47 7.82 4.67
N THR A 12 6.55 8.12 3.38
CA THR A 12 7.78 8.53 2.70
C THR A 12 8.40 9.76 3.36
N PHE A 13 7.57 10.68 3.85
CA PHE A 13 8.01 11.97 4.41
C PHE A 13 7.48 12.17 5.84
N ARG A 14 7.84 11.27 6.75
CA ARG A 14 7.46 11.38 8.17
C ARG A 14 7.94 12.64 8.86
N GLN A 15 8.96 13.31 8.30
CA GLN A 15 9.50 14.56 8.80
C GLN A 15 8.67 15.79 8.40
N LEU A 16 7.75 15.67 7.46
CA LEU A 16 6.87 16.75 7.01
C LEU A 16 5.51 16.71 7.74
N ALA A 17 4.88 17.86 7.90
CA ALA A 17 3.47 17.92 8.26
C ALA A 17 2.59 17.44 7.11
N ALA A 18 1.35 16.99 7.39
CA ALA A 18 0.47 16.47 6.34
C ALA A 18 0.19 17.51 5.24
N GLU A 19 0.05 18.77 5.61
CA GLU A 19 -0.16 19.88 4.68
C GLU A 19 1.04 20.10 3.76
N GLU A 20 2.26 19.86 4.24
CA GLU A 20 3.48 19.91 3.44
C GLU A 20 3.58 18.69 2.51
N VAL A 21 3.15 17.49 2.98
CA VAL A 21 3.05 16.29 2.13
C VAL A 21 2.08 16.52 0.97
N VAL A 22 0.92 17.13 1.25
CA VAL A 22 -0.05 17.51 0.20
C VAL A 22 0.59 18.45 -0.81
N ALA A 23 1.30 19.48 -0.36
CA ALA A 23 1.92 20.47 -1.25
C ALA A 23 2.96 19.83 -2.18
N VAL A 24 3.88 19.03 -1.64
CA VAL A 24 4.93 18.39 -2.47
C VAL A 24 4.36 17.33 -3.41
N ALA A 25 3.31 16.61 -3.01
CA ALA A 25 2.64 15.63 -3.87
C ALA A 25 1.91 16.30 -5.04
N ALA A 26 1.19 17.41 -4.78
CA ALA A 26 0.51 18.18 -5.81
C ALA A 26 1.50 18.82 -6.79
N GLU A 27 2.59 19.43 -6.30
CA GLU A 27 3.66 20.00 -7.12
C GLU A 27 4.33 18.94 -8.00
N ALA A 28 4.52 17.72 -7.49
CA ALA A 28 5.06 16.59 -8.25
C ALA A 28 4.08 16.06 -9.31
N GLY A 29 2.84 16.53 -9.35
CA GLY A 29 1.80 16.09 -10.28
C GLY A 29 1.33 14.66 -10.05
N LEU A 30 1.30 14.22 -8.80
CA LEU A 30 0.67 12.98 -8.37
C LEU A 30 -0.86 13.16 -8.32
N GLU A 31 -1.59 12.06 -8.31
CA GLU A 31 -3.06 12.06 -8.34
C GLU A 31 -3.68 11.67 -7.00
N VAL A 32 -2.97 10.83 -6.22
CA VAL A 32 -3.52 10.25 -4.99
C VAL A 32 -2.49 10.18 -3.86
N ILE A 33 -2.99 10.12 -2.61
CA ILE A 33 -2.17 9.88 -1.42
C ILE A 33 -2.76 8.71 -0.61
N GLU A 34 -1.91 7.77 -0.19
CA GLU A 34 -2.16 6.87 0.93
C GLU A 34 -1.68 7.56 2.21
N TRP A 35 -2.59 7.78 3.16
CA TRP A 35 -2.25 8.42 4.42
C TRP A 35 -1.82 7.41 5.48
N GLY A 36 -0.63 7.62 6.05
CA GLY A 36 -0.09 6.75 7.09
C GLY A 36 -0.70 7.01 8.46
N GLY A 37 -1.01 5.92 9.16
CA GLY A 37 -1.60 5.91 10.49
C GLY A 37 -0.59 6.06 11.64
N ASP A 38 0.67 6.33 11.35
CA ASP A 38 1.71 6.49 12.38
C ASP A 38 1.83 7.95 12.87
N LEU A 39 1.99 8.91 11.96
CA LEU A 39 2.22 10.31 12.29
C LEU A 39 1.17 11.27 11.72
N HIS A 40 0.81 11.10 10.44
CA HIS A 40 -0.02 12.08 9.74
C HIS A 40 -1.49 12.02 10.14
N VAL A 41 -2.02 10.80 10.30
CA VAL A 41 -3.42 10.54 10.65
C VAL A 41 -3.48 9.39 11.66
N PRO A 42 -3.26 9.63 12.95
CA PRO A 42 -3.32 8.60 13.98
C PRO A 42 -4.70 7.91 14.03
N PRO A 43 -4.77 6.58 14.27
CA PRO A 43 -6.03 5.88 14.44
C PRO A 43 -6.85 6.44 15.60
N GLY A 44 -8.16 6.61 15.40
CA GLY A 44 -9.07 7.15 16.42
C GLY A 44 -9.07 8.67 16.53
N ASP A 45 -8.49 9.38 15.56
CA ASP A 45 -8.57 10.84 15.45
C ASP A 45 -9.32 11.24 14.16
N PRO A 46 -10.65 11.10 14.12
CA PRO A 46 -11.45 11.44 12.96
C PRO A 46 -11.45 12.94 12.64
N GLU A 47 -11.21 13.80 13.63
CA GLU A 47 -11.12 15.25 13.41
C GLU A 47 -9.86 15.58 12.58
N ARG A 48 -8.70 15.03 12.97
CA ARG A 48 -7.46 15.16 12.19
C ARG A 48 -7.62 14.53 10.81
N ALA A 49 -8.23 13.36 10.71
CA ALA A 49 -8.50 12.68 9.45
C ALA A 49 -9.33 13.55 8.49
N ALA A 50 -10.39 14.19 8.97
CA ALA A 50 -11.23 15.08 8.18
C ALA A 50 -10.47 16.34 7.69
N VAL A 51 -9.61 16.92 8.55
CA VAL A 51 -8.77 18.06 8.16
C VAL A 51 -7.80 17.67 7.05
N VAL A 52 -7.15 16.52 7.17
CA VAL A 52 -6.22 16.02 6.15
C VAL A 52 -6.93 15.66 4.85
N ALA A 53 -8.13 15.09 4.91
CA ALA A 53 -8.96 14.79 3.74
C ALA A 53 -9.32 16.08 2.98
N ALA A 54 -9.75 17.12 3.69
CA ALA A 54 -10.08 18.40 3.10
C ALA A 54 -8.86 19.04 2.41
N ALA A 55 -7.71 19.10 3.10
CA ALA A 55 -6.48 19.63 2.53
C ALA A 55 -6.04 18.86 1.27
N THR A 56 -6.18 17.53 1.27
CA THR A 56 -5.87 16.69 0.11
C THR A 56 -6.76 17.04 -1.09
N THR A 57 -8.07 17.15 -0.85
CA THR A 57 -9.06 17.46 -1.90
C THR A 57 -8.91 18.88 -2.42
N ASP A 58 -8.68 19.87 -1.55
CA ASP A 58 -8.50 21.27 -1.92
C ASP A 58 -7.26 21.48 -2.81
N ALA A 59 -6.25 20.62 -2.68
CA ALA A 59 -5.08 20.60 -3.55
C ALA A 59 -5.29 19.84 -4.88
N GLY A 60 -6.49 19.32 -5.13
CA GLY A 60 -6.82 18.56 -6.34
C GLY A 60 -6.34 17.12 -6.34
N LEU A 61 -5.91 16.60 -5.17
CA LEU A 61 -5.55 15.20 -4.96
C LEU A 61 -6.73 14.40 -4.41
N ALA A 62 -6.64 13.06 -4.49
CA ALA A 62 -7.61 12.20 -3.82
C ALA A 62 -6.94 11.35 -2.73
N VAL A 63 -7.67 11.03 -1.67
CA VAL A 63 -7.30 9.97 -0.73
C VAL A 63 -7.57 8.64 -1.40
N CYS A 64 -6.57 7.78 -1.56
CA CYS A 64 -6.76 6.46 -2.17
C CYS A 64 -6.91 5.35 -1.13
N SER A 65 -6.29 5.52 0.02
CA SER A 65 -6.27 4.49 1.07
C SER A 65 -5.75 5.07 2.39
N TYR A 66 -5.91 4.27 3.43
CA TYR A 66 -5.35 4.52 4.74
C TYR A 66 -4.36 3.42 5.12
N GLY A 67 -3.08 3.75 5.21
CA GLY A 67 -1.99 2.85 5.57
C GLY A 67 -1.92 2.65 7.08
N SER A 68 -2.65 1.68 7.62
CA SER A 68 -2.67 1.40 9.05
C SER A 68 -1.53 0.50 9.49
N TYR A 69 -1.33 0.41 10.80
CA TYR A 69 -0.42 -0.54 11.46
C TYR A 69 -1.18 -1.65 12.20
N PHE A 70 -2.46 -1.82 11.89
CA PHE A 70 -3.24 -2.95 12.37
C PHE A 70 -2.67 -4.27 11.83
N ARG A 71 -2.38 -5.20 12.71
CA ARG A 71 -1.70 -6.46 12.40
C ARG A 71 -2.59 -7.70 12.49
N ALA A 72 -3.84 -7.52 12.83
CA ALA A 72 -4.77 -8.61 13.16
C ALA A 72 -4.23 -9.49 14.30
N SER A 73 -3.56 -8.88 15.28
CA SER A 73 -2.96 -9.56 16.43
C SER A 73 -3.91 -9.59 17.62
N THR A 74 -3.59 -10.42 18.61
CA THR A 74 -4.40 -10.54 19.83
C THR A 74 -4.50 -9.21 20.57
N GLY A 75 -5.72 -8.79 20.89
CA GLY A 75 -6.00 -7.57 21.64
C GLY A 75 -6.05 -6.30 20.80
N GLU A 76 -5.80 -6.38 19.49
CA GLU A 76 -6.02 -5.24 18.61
C GLU A 76 -7.51 -5.06 18.26
N ASP A 77 -7.93 -3.80 18.16
CA ASP A 77 -9.25 -3.38 17.70
C ASP A 77 -9.10 -2.55 16.42
N ILE A 78 -9.76 -2.97 15.36
CA ILE A 78 -9.73 -2.26 14.08
C ILE A 78 -10.63 -1.02 14.07
N THR A 79 -11.55 -0.88 15.03
CA THR A 79 -12.53 0.21 15.06
C THR A 79 -11.91 1.60 14.97
N PRO A 80 -10.88 1.98 15.74
CA PRO A 80 -10.23 3.29 15.61
C PRO A 80 -9.60 3.52 14.23
N VAL A 81 -9.10 2.46 13.59
CA VAL A 81 -8.56 2.52 12.22
C VAL A 81 -9.66 2.83 11.22
N LEU A 82 -10.80 2.16 11.33
CA LEU A 82 -11.94 2.38 10.46
C LEU A 82 -12.59 3.75 10.66
N ASP A 83 -12.63 4.27 11.90
CA ASP A 83 -13.13 5.62 12.20
C ASP A 83 -12.29 6.69 11.46
N SER A 84 -10.96 6.57 11.51
CA SER A 84 -10.06 7.47 10.78
C SER A 84 -10.16 7.29 9.26
N ALA A 85 -10.27 6.05 8.77
CA ALA A 85 -10.41 5.77 7.34
C ALA A 85 -11.71 6.35 6.76
N GLU A 86 -12.83 6.23 7.49
CA GLU A 86 -14.12 6.80 7.12
C GLU A 86 -14.07 8.33 7.07
N ALA A 87 -13.48 8.96 8.09
CA ALA A 87 -13.31 10.42 8.13
C ALA A 87 -12.35 10.95 7.05
N LEU A 88 -11.36 10.15 6.63
CA LEU A 88 -10.50 10.44 5.47
C LEU A 88 -11.25 10.31 4.14
N GLY A 89 -12.37 9.60 4.10
CA GLY A 89 -13.03 9.18 2.85
C GLY A 89 -12.25 8.11 2.10
N ALA A 90 -11.39 7.34 2.79
CA ALA A 90 -10.66 6.23 2.20
C ALA A 90 -11.59 5.03 2.00
N ASP A 91 -11.59 4.46 0.80
CA ASP A 91 -12.37 3.25 0.50
C ASP A 91 -11.62 1.95 0.78
N ARG A 92 -10.38 2.04 1.24
CA ARG A 92 -9.50 0.91 1.49
C ARG A 92 -8.54 1.22 2.64
N VAL A 93 -8.31 0.22 3.48
CA VAL A 93 -7.31 0.26 4.56
C VAL A 93 -6.24 -0.80 4.30
N ARG A 94 -4.98 -0.41 4.28
CA ARG A 94 -3.87 -1.34 4.26
C ARG A 94 -3.64 -1.86 5.69
N VAL A 95 -3.51 -3.17 5.82
CA VAL A 95 -3.29 -3.88 7.08
C VAL A 95 -2.15 -4.88 6.96
N TRP A 96 -1.58 -5.29 8.08
CA TRP A 96 -0.55 -6.31 8.14
C TRP A 96 -1.15 -7.67 8.55
N ALA A 97 -0.44 -8.75 8.22
CA ALA A 97 -0.89 -10.12 8.46
C ALA A 97 -0.10 -10.76 9.62
N GLY A 98 -0.42 -10.39 10.84
CA GLY A 98 0.29 -10.88 12.01
C GLY A 98 1.66 -10.23 12.24
N THR A 99 2.46 -10.85 13.10
CA THR A 99 3.77 -10.34 13.55
C THR A 99 4.88 -11.36 13.37
N VAL A 100 4.59 -12.50 12.74
CA VAL A 100 5.51 -13.63 12.53
C VAL A 100 5.53 -13.97 11.05
N GLY A 101 6.72 -14.26 10.52
CA GLY A 101 6.89 -14.70 9.12
C GLY A 101 6.23 -16.06 8.86
N SER A 102 5.79 -16.29 7.64
CA SER A 102 5.01 -17.47 7.27
C SER A 102 5.71 -18.79 7.54
N THR A 103 7.05 -18.82 7.47
CA THR A 103 7.87 -20.00 7.74
C THR A 103 8.07 -20.29 9.22
N GLU A 104 7.88 -19.31 10.08
CA GLU A 104 8.07 -19.41 11.53
C GLU A 104 6.74 -19.55 12.28
N ALA A 105 5.64 -19.22 11.60
CA ALA A 105 4.30 -19.22 12.19
C ALA A 105 3.79 -20.64 12.46
N SER A 106 3.22 -20.82 13.65
CA SER A 106 2.50 -22.05 14.02
C SER A 106 1.10 -22.09 13.37
N ASP A 107 0.47 -23.27 13.38
CA ASP A 107 -0.92 -23.41 12.93
C ASP A 107 -1.89 -22.53 13.77
N ALA A 108 -1.57 -22.26 15.03
CA ALA A 108 -2.34 -21.36 15.87
C ALA A 108 -2.21 -19.89 15.40
N ASP A 109 -0.99 -19.44 15.04
CA ASP A 109 -0.78 -18.08 14.49
C ASP A 109 -1.58 -17.87 13.20
N TRP A 110 -1.59 -18.86 12.31
CA TRP A 110 -2.36 -18.86 11.09
C TRP A 110 -3.87 -18.75 11.37
N ALA A 111 -4.40 -19.65 12.21
CA ALA A 111 -5.82 -19.70 12.53
C ALA A 111 -6.30 -18.41 13.21
N ASP A 112 -5.54 -17.89 14.17
CA ASP A 112 -5.86 -16.68 14.90
C ASP A 112 -5.83 -15.45 14.00
N THR A 113 -4.79 -15.30 13.18
CA THR A 113 -4.68 -14.15 12.24
C THR A 113 -5.80 -14.21 11.20
N ALA A 114 -6.08 -15.35 10.61
CA ALA A 114 -7.16 -15.50 9.63
C ALA A 114 -8.53 -15.20 10.24
N ALA A 115 -8.80 -15.65 11.47
CA ALA A 115 -10.06 -15.34 12.16
C ALA A 115 -10.23 -13.83 12.40
N ARG A 116 -9.17 -13.17 12.91
CA ARG A 116 -9.19 -11.71 13.17
C ARG A 116 -9.31 -10.88 11.88
N LEU A 117 -8.65 -11.29 10.80
CA LEU A 117 -8.81 -10.65 9.51
C LEU A 117 -10.24 -10.82 8.97
N ARG A 118 -10.87 -11.96 9.20
CA ARG A 118 -12.26 -12.19 8.80
C ARG A 118 -13.21 -11.26 9.54
N ASP A 119 -13.03 -11.11 10.86
CA ASP A 119 -13.81 -10.18 11.69
C ASP A 119 -13.56 -8.73 11.26
N ALA A 120 -12.30 -8.36 11.01
CA ALA A 120 -11.92 -7.04 10.52
C ALA A 120 -12.54 -6.73 9.15
N CYS A 121 -12.55 -7.71 8.23
CA CYS A 121 -13.19 -7.57 6.92
C CYS A 121 -14.70 -7.36 7.04
N ALA A 122 -15.35 -8.06 7.97
CA ALA A 122 -16.78 -7.88 8.22
C ALA A 122 -17.09 -6.46 8.76
N ALA A 123 -16.29 -5.97 9.71
CA ALA A 123 -16.42 -4.63 10.26
C ALA A 123 -16.16 -3.53 9.20
N ALA A 124 -15.12 -3.70 8.37
CA ALA A 124 -14.79 -2.77 7.29
C ALA A 124 -15.89 -2.75 6.20
N SER A 125 -16.36 -3.94 5.78
CA SER A 125 -17.44 -4.05 4.78
C SER A 125 -18.73 -3.40 5.22
N ALA A 126 -19.07 -3.45 6.50
CA ALA A 126 -20.25 -2.78 7.06
C ALA A 126 -20.20 -1.25 6.91
N ARG A 127 -19.00 -0.69 6.69
CA ARG A 127 -18.74 0.75 6.44
C ARG A 127 -18.45 1.05 4.96
N GLY A 128 -18.53 0.05 4.08
CA GLY A 128 -18.20 0.19 2.66
C GLY A 128 -16.69 0.31 2.39
N ILE A 129 -15.85 -0.11 3.35
CA ILE A 129 -14.39 -0.05 3.27
C ILE A 129 -13.83 -1.45 2.96
N GLY A 130 -12.87 -1.54 2.03
CA GLY A 130 -12.10 -2.76 1.78
C GLY A 130 -10.85 -2.83 2.66
N LEU A 131 -10.32 -4.05 2.86
CA LEU A 131 -9.00 -4.25 3.45
C LEU A 131 -8.02 -4.75 2.39
N ALA A 132 -6.74 -4.42 2.57
CA ALA A 132 -5.66 -4.92 1.73
C ALA A 132 -4.47 -5.35 2.58
N LEU A 133 -4.03 -6.59 2.40
CA LEU A 133 -2.82 -7.10 3.05
C LEU A 133 -1.59 -6.46 2.43
N GLU A 134 -0.72 -5.91 3.23
CA GLU A 134 0.60 -5.53 2.74
C GLU A 134 1.45 -6.79 2.55
N TYR A 135 1.97 -6.99 1.32
CA TYR A 135 2.97 -8.01 1.03
C TYR A 135 4.30 -7.59 1.66
N HIS A 136 4.61 -8.15 2.85
CA HIS A 136 5.72 -7.66 3.67
C HIS A 136 6.40 -8.76 4.47
N GLY A 137 7.74 -8.75 4.46
CA GLY A 137 8.54 -9.69 5.27
C GLY A 137 8.22 -9.64 6.76
N GLY A 138 8.28 -10.79 7.43
CA GLY A 138 7.96 -10.91 8.86
C GLY A 138 6.47 -10.88 9.17
N THR A 139 5.63 -11.17 8.19
CA THR A 139 4.17 -11.35 8.32
C THR A 139 3.74 -12.66 7.65
N LEU A 140 2.49 -13.07 7.80
CA LEU A 140 1.95 -14.21 7.05
C LEU A 140 1.77 -13.95 5.55
N ALA A 141 1.89 -12.69 5.12
CA ALA A 141 1.82 -12.28 3.71
C ALA A 141 3.21 -11.92 3.15
N ASP A 142 4.24 -12.72 3.45
CA ASP A 142 5.63 -12.49 3.09
C ASP A 142 6.12 -13.27 1.85
N THR A 143 5.30 -14.19 1.35
CA THR A 143 5.55 -14.94 0.11
C THR A 143 4.26 -15.09 -0.69
N PRO A 144 4.32 -15.34 -2.02
CA PRO A 144 3.10 -15.56 -2.79
C PRO A 144 2.26 -16.74 -2.29
N PRO A 145 2.83 -17.92 -1.99
CA PRO A 145 2.03 -19.04 -1.48
C PRO A 145 1.36 -18.74 -0.14
N SER A 146 2.05 -18.05 0.77
CA SER A 146 1.50 -17.70 2.09
C SER A 146 0.42 -16.64 1.98
N THR A 147 0.60 -15.65 1.11
CA THR A 147 -0.41 -14.62 0.83
C THR A 147 -1.68 -15.24 0.24
N LEU A 148 -1.56 -16.10 -0.76
CA LEU A 148 -2.71 -16.78 -1.38
C LEU A 148 -3.41 -17.69 -0.38
N ARG A 149 -2.67 -18.44 0.44
CA ARG A 149 -3.22 -19.24 1.53
C ARG A 149 -4.07 -18.37 2.47
N LEU A 150 -3.54 -17.22 2.90
CA LEU A 150 -4.25 -16.35 3.84
C LEU A 150 -5.51 -15.74 3.22
N LEU A 151 -5.46 -15.32 1.96
CA LEU A 151 -6.63 -14.82 1.24
C LEU A 151 -7.73 -15.89 1.13
N ASP A 152 -7.34 -17.14 0.85
CA ASP A 152 -8.27 -18.28 0.77
C ASP A 152 -8.86 -18.62 2.15
N GLU A 153 -8.03 -18.72 3.20
CA GLU A 153 -8.47 -19.00 4.56
C GLU A 153 -9.41 -17.92 5.12
N VAL A 154 -9.17 -16.64 4.83
CA VAL A 154 -10.07 -15.53 5.20
C VAL A 154 -11.35 -15.59 4.38
N GLY A 155 -11.27 -15.87 3.09
CA GLY A 155 -12.42 -16.08 2.20
C GLY A 155 -13.33 -14.87 2.05
N SER A 156 -12.83 -13.63 2.26
CA SER A 156 -13.62 -12.41 2.18
C SER A 156 -13.38 -11.68 0.84
N PRO A 157 -14.44 -11.33 0.09
CA PRO A 157 -14.30 -10.52 -1.12
C PRO A 157 -13.85 -9.07 -0.83
N ALA A 158 -13.91 -8.63 0.42
CA ALA A 158 -13.42 -7.33 0.86
C ALA A 158 -11.93 -7.32 1.18
N LEU A 159 -11.22 -8.45 1.07
CA LEU A 159 -9.79 -8.56 1.30
C LEU A 159 -9.05 -8.68 -0.04
N SER A 160 -8.14 -7.76 -0.27
CA SER A 160 -7.20 -7.75 -1.38
C SER A 160 -5.75 -7.79 -0.88
N ALA A 161 -4.78 -7.66 -1.76
CA ALA A 161 -3.38 -7.49 -1.42
C ALA A 161 -2.81 -6.18 -2.01
N TYR A 162 -1.80 -5.64 -1.36
CA TYR A 162 -0.83 -4.72 -1.94
C TYR A 162 0.40 -5.52 -2.31
N TRP A 163 1.03 -5.16 -3.41
CA TRP A 163 2.30 -5.75 -3.76
C TRP A 163 3.42 -4.71 -3.75
N GLN A 164 4.57 -5.17 -3.31
CA GLN A 164 5.86 -4.49 -3.38
C GLN A 164 6.95 -5.55 -3.60
N PRO A 165 8.07 -5.22 -4.26
CA PRO A 165 9.15 -6.18 -4.39
C PRO A 165 9.75 -6.51 -3.02
N THR A 166 10.00 -7.76 -2.76
CA THR A 166 10.79 -8.17 -1.59
C THR A 166 12.13 -7.42 -1.61
N VAL A 167 12.49 -6.78 -0.49
CA VAL A 167 13.72 -5.98 -0.38
C VAL A 167 14.94 -6.83 -0.74
N GLY A 168 15.71 -6.37 -1.72
CA GLY A 168 16.89 -7.09 -2.22
C GLY A 168 16.59 -8.28 -3.15
N ALA A 169 15.34 -8.51 -3.53
CA ALA A 169 15.03 -9.52 -4.54
C ALA A 169 15.52 -9.11 -5.93
N ALA A 170 16.05 -10.05 -6.69
CA ALA A 170 16.38 -9.84 -8.09
C ALA A 170 15.11 -9.55 -8.93
N ASP A 171 15.26 -8.83 -10.04
CA ASP A 171 14.11 -8.37 -10.83
C ASP A 171 13.21 -9.51 -11.32
N ASP A 172 13.78 -10.64 -11.72
CA ASP A 172 13.03 -11.82 -12.17
C ASP A 172 12.28 -12.51 -11.04
N VAL A 173 12.85 -12.52 -9.82
CA VAL A 173 12.18 -13.05 -8.63
C VAL A 173 11.01 -12.14 -8.25
N ALA A 174 11.21 -10.83 -8.15
CA ALA A 174 10.17 -9.88 -7.80
C ALA A 174 9.00 -9.91 -8.82
N LEU A 175 9.30 -10.05 -10.11
CA LEU A 175 8.26 -10.19 -11.15
C LEU A 175 7.48 -11.50 -11.03
N ALA A 176 8.15 -12.61 -10.72
CA ALA A 176 7.47 -13.89 -10.48
C ALA A 176 6.58 -13.83 -9.23
N GLU A 177 7.01 -13.12 -8.18
CA GLU A 177 6.19 -12.86 -6.99
C GLU A 177 4.94 -12.06 -7.32
N TYR A 178 5.09 -10.99 -8.11
CA TYR A 178 3.94 -10.20 -8.59
C TYR A 178 2.96 -11.05 -9.40
N ASP A 179 3.45 -11.75 -10.42
CA ASP A 179 2.63 -12.55 -11.33
C ASP A 179 1.79 -13.59 -10.57
N ALA A 180 2.37 -14.17 -9.51
CA ALA A 180 1.71 -15.19 -8.71
C ALA A 180 0.48 -14.67 -7.94
N ILE A 181 0.47 -13.40 -7.52
CA ILE A 181 -0.64 -12.80 -6.73
C ILE A 181 -1.40 -11.72 -7.49
N ALA A 182 -1.05 -11.43 -8.75
CA ALA A 182 -1.57 -10.30 -9.53
C ALA A 182 -3.10 -10.18 -9.54
N ALA A 183 -3.81 -11.32 -9.52
CA ALA A 183 -5.29 -11.33 -9.51
C ALA A 183 -5.90 -10.72 -8.24
N HIS A 184 -5.13 -10.57 -7.18
CA HIS A 184 -5.56 -10.06 -5.88
C HIS A 184 -5.00 -8.67 -5.56
N VAL A 185 -4.09 -8.15 -6.40
CA VAL A 185 -3.38 -6.89 -6.13
C VAL A 185 -4.28 -5.69 -6.43
N SER A 186 -4.54 -4.88 -5.40
CA SER A 186 -5.35 -3.65 -5.50
C SER A 186 -4.53 -2.37 -5.58
N ALA A 187 -3.28 -2.38 -5.11
CA ALA A 187 -2.30 -1.31 -5.29
C ALA A 187 -0.87 -1.86 -5.25
N VAL A 188 0.06 -1.04 -5.75
CA VAL A 188 1.49 -1.35 -5.80
C VAL A 188 2.26 -0.26 -5.06
N HIS A 189 3.10 -0.63 -4.09
CA HIS A 189 4.11 0.25 -3.51
C HIS A 189 5.36 0.24 -4.38
N VAL A 190 5.77 1.42 -4.80
CA VAL A 190 6.80 1.61 -5.83
C VAL A 190 8.05 2.21 -5.22
N PHE A 191 9.10 1.41 -5.10
CA PHE A 191 10.42 1.82 -4.63
C PHE A 191 11.54 0.99 -5.26
N SER A 192 12.76 1.48 -5.24
CA SER A 192 13.93 0.79 -5.80
C SER A 192 14.97 0.53 -4.72
N TRP A 193 14.77 -0.52 -3.91
CA TRP A 193 15.73 -0.94 -2.90
C TRP A 193 16.56 -2.11 -3.43
N TRP A 194 17.88 -1.85 -3.61
CA TRP A 194 18.80 -2.82 -4.20
C TRP A 194 20.26 -2.45 -3.89
N PRO A 195 21.20 -3.42 -3.70
CA PRO A 195 20.97 -4.89 -3.72
C PRO A 195 20.39 -5.44 -2.42
N ARG A 196 20.20 -4.61 -1.42
CA ARG A 196 19.59 -4.94 -0.13
C ARG A 196 18.59 -3.84 0.24
N GLY A 197 18.87 -3.09 1.33
CA GLY A 197 18.07 -1.95 1.77
C GLY A 197 18.55 -0.59 1.26
N GLU A 198 19.48 -0.56 0.31
CA GLU A 198 19.94 0.68 -0.30
C GLU A 198 18.84 1.29 -1.15
N ARG A 199 18.42 2.51 -0.79
CA ARG A 199 17.37 3.24 -1.49
C ARG A 199 17.93 3.93 -2.72
N LEU A 200 17.70 3.33 -3.88
CA LEU A 200 18.11 3.87 -5.18
C LEU A 200 17.05 4.83 -5.73
N ARG A 201 17.45 5.66 -6.68
CA ARG A 201 16.51 6.40 -7.52
C ARG A 201 15.63 5.41 -8.29
N LEU A 202 14.37 5.74 -8.48
CA LEU A 202 13.40 4.83 -9.10
C LEU A 202 13.87 4.32 -10.47
N HIS A 203 14.44 5.20 -11.29
CA HIS A 203 14.90 4.86 -12.64
C HIS A 203 16.08 3.86 -12.67
N GLU A 204 16.82 3.67 -11.57
CA GLU A 204 17.95 2.73 -11.51
C GLU A 204 17.47 1.26 -11.56
N ARG A 205 16.19 0.99 -11.22
CA ARG A 205 15.55 -0.31 -11.45
C ARG A 205 14.43 -0.24 -12.51
N ALA A 206 14.62 0.56 -13.55
CA ALA A 206 13.64 0.75 -14.62
C ALA A 206 13.22 -0.57 -15.30
N ALA A 207 14.13 -1.55 -15.40
CA ALA A 207 13.81 -2.85 -16.01
C ALA A 207 12.75 -3.62 -15.22
N LEU A 208 12.85 -3.61 -13.89
CA LEU A 208 11.82 -4.19 -13.00
C LEU A 208 10.48 -3.46 -13.18
N TRP A 209 10.51 -2.14 -12.96
CA TRP A 209 9.26 -1.37 -12.82
C TRP A 209 8.47 -1.27 -14.12
N ARG A 210 9.12 -1.10 -15.26
CA ARG A 210 8.43 -1.13 -16.56
C ARG A 210 7.71 -2.45 -16.80
N ARG A 211 8.34 -3.58 -16.47
CA ARG A 211 7.73 -4.91 -16.63
C ARG A 211 6.60 -5.14 -15.62
N ALA A 212 6.80 -4.77 -14.36
CA ALA A 212 5.78 -4.92 -13.34
C ALA A 212 4.52 -4.07 -13.63
N LEU A 213 4.71 -2.79 -14.04
CA LEU A 213 3.60 -1.91 -14.36
C LEU A 213 2.87 -2.32 -15.65
N ALA A 214 3.59 -2.79 -16.67
CA ALA A 214 2.97 -3.34 -17.87
C ALA A 214 2.15 -4.61 -17.57
N ALA A 215 2.67 -5.51 -16.73
CA ALA A 215 1.92 -6.67 -16.25
C ALA A 215 0.68 -6.25 -15.45
N ALA A 216 0.84 -5.24 -14.57
CA ALA A 216 -0.25 -4.68 -13.79
C ALA A 216 -1.37 -4.08 -14.66
N ALA A 217 -1.00 -3.28 -15.67
CA ALA A 217 -1.96 -2.69 -16.61
C ALA A 217 -2.73 -3.73 -17.46
N SER A 218 -2.09 -4.88 -17.69
CA SER A 218 -2.64 -5.99 -18.48
C SER A 218 -3.44 -7.00 -17.64
N ALA A 219 -3.45 -6.87 -16.31
CA ALA A 219 -4.18 -7.79 -15.44
C ALA A 219 -5.70 -7.72 -15.69
N PRO A 220 -6.47 -8.81 -15.51
CA PRO A 220 -7.93 -8.80 -15.61
C PRO A 220 -8.59 -7.77 -14.68
N HIS A 221 -7.99 -7.55 -13.53
CA HIS A 221 -8.36 -6.53 -12.54
C HIS A 221 -7.11 -5.72 -12.20
N PRO A 222 -6.77 -4.68 -13.00
CA PRO A 222 -5.59 -3.87 -12.74
C PRO A 222 -5.64 -3.23 -11.35
N PRO A 223 -4.50 -3.11 -10.66
CA PRO A 223 -4.42 -2.32 -9.44
C PRO A 223 -4.85 -0.89 -9.75
N ARG A 224 -5.47 -0.23 -8.75
CA ARG A 224 -5.98 1.13 -8.96
C ARG A 224 -4.89 2.18 -8.83
N ASP A 225 -3.88 1.91 -8.02
CA ASP A 225 -2.88 2.89 -7.61
C ASP A 225 -1.46 2.30 -7.66
N ALA A 226 -0.50 3.11 -8.09
CA ALA A 226 0.93 2.87 -7.97
C ALA A 226 1.51 4.00 -7.10
N LEU A 227 1.92 3.65 -5.89
CA LEU A 227 2.23 4.59 -4.83
C LEU A 227 3.74 4.63 -4.58
N LEU A 228 4.37 5.77 -4.83
CA LEU A 228 5.76 5.98 -4.43
C LEU A 228 5.90 5.83 -2.92
N GLU A 229 6.82 4.99 -2.50
CA GLU A 229 7.15 4.76 -1.12
C GLU A 229 8.67 4.80 -0.94
N PHE A 230 9.13 5.69 -0.05
CA PHE A 230 10.54 5.91 0.24
C PHE A 230 11.42 6.35 -0.95
N VAL A 231 11.78 7.59 -0.98
CA VAL A 231 12.82 8.14 -1.86
C VAL A 231 14.19 8.07 -1.17
N PRO A 232 15.33 8.14 -1.91
CA PRO A 232 16.66 8.23 -1.28
C PRO A 232 16.72 9.34 -0.24
N GLU A 233 17.28 9.02 0.95
CA GLU A 233 17.49 9.95 2.08
C GLU A 233 16.20 10.62 2.60
N ASP A 234 15.03 10.12 2.21
CA ASP A 234 13.74 10.74 2.49
C ASP A 234 13.67 12.23 2.05
N ASP A 235 14.44 12.59 1.01
CA ASP A 235 14.57 13.97 0.52
C ASP A 235 13.35 14.38 -0.34
N PRO A 236 12.50 15.31 0.11
CA PRO A 236 11.34 15.77 -0.65
C PRO A 236 11.69 16.42 -2.00
N ALA A 237 12.90 16.96 -2.14
CA ALA A 237 13.36 17.56 -3.39
C ALA A 237 13.47 16.54 -4.54
N LEU A 238 13.57 15.26 -4.22
CA LEU A 238 13.62 14.19 -5.22
C LEU A 238 12.24 13.80 -5.75
N LEU A 239 11.15 14.09 -5.02
CA LEU A 239 9.83 13.57 -5.35
C LEU A 239 9.36 13.94 -6.76
N ALA A 240 9.58 15.16 -7.21
CA ALA A 240 9.15 15.59 -8.55
C ALA A 240 9.78 14.74 -9.67
N ALA A 241 11.07 14.36 -9.54
CA ALA A 241 11.76 13.53 -10.52
C ALA A 241 11.30 12.06 -10.45
N GLU A 242 11.10 11.52 -9.24
CA GLU A 242 10.58 10.17 -9.05
C GLU A 242 9.14 10.05 -9.59
N ALA A 243 8.29 11.03 -9.31
CA ALA A 243 6.92 11.10 -9.82
C ALA A 243 6.88 11.22 -11.35
N ALA A 244 7.75 12.04 -11.94
CA ALA A 244 7.86 12.13 -13.40
C ALA A 244 8.28 10.79 -14.03
N THR A 245 9.19 10.06 -13.39
CA THR A 245 9.62 8.74 -13.81
C THR A 245 8.44 7.75 -13.78
N LEU A 246 7.72 7.67 -12.67
CA LEU A 246 6.55 6.79 -12.52
C LEU A 246 5.47 7.13 -13.55
N ARG A 247 5.09 8.40 -13.66
CA ARG A 247 4.07 8.86 -14.63
C ARG A 247 4.47 8.55 -16.07
N GLY A 248 5.77 8.70 -16.40
CA GLY A 248 6.27 8.38 -17.73
C GLY A 248 6.08 6.88 -18.06
N TRP A 249 6.28 6.00 -17.10
CA TRP A 249 6.04 4.57 -17.30
C TRP A 249 4.56 4.22 -17.43
N LEU A 250 3.71 4.79 -16.57
CA LEU A 250 2.26 4.57 -16.62
C LEU A 250 1.60 5.11 -17.91
N ALA A 251 2.19 6.13 -18.55
CA ALA A 251 1.68 6.69 -19.80
C ALA A 251 2.05 5.87 -21.04
N THR A 252 3.11 5.06 -21.00
CA THR A 252 3.56 4.26 -22.14
C THR A 252 2.79 2.96 -22.31
N ASP A 253 2.04 2.53 -21.30
CA ASP A 253 1.30 1.27 -21.28
C ASP A 253 -0.24 1.47 -21.44
N ALA A 254 -0.69 2.71 -21.79
CA ALA A 254 -2.08 3.08 -21.95
C ALA A 254 -2.59 2.97 -23.41
#